data_30d9c0b51e3ae48704251b7f263df895
#
_entry.id   30d9c0b51e3ae48704251b7f263df895
#
_cell.length_a   1.000
_cell.length_b   1.000
_cell.length_c   1.000
_cell.angle_alpha   90.00
_cell.angle_beta   90.00
_cell.angle_gamma   90.00
#
_symmetry.space_group_name_H-M   'P 1'
#
loop_
_entity.id
_entity.type
_entity.pdbx_description
1 polymer ?
#
loop_
_entity_poly.entity_id
_entity_poly.type
_entity_poly.pdbx_seq_one_letter_code
_entity_poly.pdbx_strand_id
1 'polypeptide(L)'
;VKRYKGLTLRFMIGVLVLVSALLTAIVGGYSAFSSTRNSLALNHLENNYQYAKKISSETNMLLTGMQEKINFIASIVQDHTFTQEEVNWLQQANKDYFNSIFFVDSNRVIQHISPADTGLKAGTQLTSEVSIEAVKLKKPYISNPYLATSERLILLISSPVFDKEGVYKGFVGGTIYLEEDNVLSTMLNEHFYGDGSYVYVVDSHGHIIFHPNKKRVNELVSENTIIQKVVAGNKGYEQAENSLGEKYFTGYSYEARSGWGIVSQTPVSVLKEPLNKLIVSMIMQGLPFLLFILLIAFGVSFIISKPLHQLAKFSEDAIADNKTAPLDRPIIRSRVYEVRQLAHHIHNHFEQLNSENRIDGLTGIANRKTFEQVMQGWIESQLPFCLILLDIDHFKKVNDTFGHVKGDEVLVFTASIMQNFSRVEDVCFRFGGEEFGILVKTGNIETAANLAERLRSEIETSKSPTGEAITISLGIAVYPEDAGQSTEVIEKADFALYQSKAYGRNKTTIYAD
;
A
#
# COMPACT_ATOMS: atom_id res chain seq x y z
N VAL A 1 39.06 -3.52 14.51
CA VAL A 1 37.62 -3.25 14.67
C VAL A 1 36.85 -4.16 13.69
N LYS A 2 36.06 -5.12 14.21
CA LYS A 2 35.19 -5.98 13.38
C LYS A 2 34.13 -5.08 12.70
N ARG A 3 34.24 -4.89 11.37
CA ARG A 3 33.17 -4.27 10.59
C ARG A 3 31.94 -5.17 10.64
N TYR A 4 30.96 -4.80 11.41
CA TYR A 4 29.63 -5.43 11.38
C TYR A 4 29.00 -5.16 10.01
N LYS A 5 28.91 -6.19 9.17
CA LYS A 5 28.14 -6.14 7.91
C LYS A 5 26.66 -6.20 8.30
N GLY A 6 26.02 -5.07 8.50
CA GLY A 6 24.57 -4.96 8.76
C GLY A 6 23.86 -4.18 7.65
N LEU A 7 22.56 -4.40 7.51
CA LEU A 7 21.71 -3.60 6.64
C LEU A 7 21.64 -2.17 7.17
N THR A 8 21.74 -1.19 6.29
CA THR A 8 21.64 0.21 6.71
C THR A 8 20.21 0.55 7.12
N LEU A 9 20.06 1.45 8.09
CA LEU A 9 18.75 1.94 8.51
C LEU A 9 17.91 2.50 7.35
N ARG A 10 18.58 3.13 6.37
CA ARG A 10 17.94 3.62 5.13
C ARG A 10 17.31 2.51 4.33
N PHE A 11 18.03 1.41 4.14
CA PHE A 11 17.52 0.24 3.42
C PHE A 11 16.33 -0.38 4.15
N MET A 12 16.43 -0.55 5.48
CA MET A 12 15.35 -1.13 6.28
C MET A 12 14.06 -0.30 6.24
N ILE A 13 14.16 1.03 6.39
CA ILE A 13 12.99 1.92 6.28
C ILE A 13 12.40 1.87 4.87
N GLY A 14 13.24 1.90 3.83
CA GLY A 14 12.79 1.81 2.44
C GLY A 14 12.05 0.51 2.15
N VAL A 15 12.59 -0.62 2.58
CA VAL A 15 11.93 -1.94 2.44
C VAL A 15 10.62 -2.01 3.21
N LEU A 16 10.60 -1.53 4.46
CA LEU A 16 9.38 -1.53 5.27
C LEU A 16 8.25 -0.73 4.61
N VAL A 17 8.54 0.48 4.13
CA VAL A 17 7.56 1.33 3.45
C VAL A 17 7.11 0.70 2.13
N LEU A 18 8.05 0.14 1.34
CA LEU A 18 7.71 -0.54 0.09
C LEU A 18 6.80 -1.74 0.33
N VAL A 19 7.14 -2.61 1.28
CA VAL A 19 6.34 -3.80 1.62
C VAL A 19 4.96 -3.39 2.13
N SER A 20 4.87 -2.40 3.02
CA SER A 20 3.60 -1.89 3.53
C SER A 20 2.72 -1.32 2.41
N ALA A 21 3.30 -0.50 1.52
CA ALA A 21 2.57 0.07 0.39
C ALA A 21 2.09 -1.00 -0.60
N LEU A 22 2.93 -2.00 -0.91
CA LEU A 22 2.55 -3.13 -1.78
C LEU A 22 1.44 -3.98 -1.16
N LEU A 23 1.53 -4.31 0.14
CA LEU A 23 0.47 -5.05 0.83
C LEU A 23 -0.86 -4.30 0.79
N THR A 24 -0.84 -3.00 1.07
CA THR A 24 -2.04 -2.15 1.01
C THR A 24 -2.62 -2.11 -0.41
N ALA A 25 -1.77 -1.97 -1.43
CA ALA A 25 -2.20 -1.98 -2.83
C ALA A 25 -2.80 -3.33 -3.25
N ILE A 26 -2.20 -4.46 -2.83
CA ILE A 26 -2.72 -5.81 -3.12
C ILE A 26 -4.09 -6.01 -2.46
N VAL A 27 -4.22 -5.71 -1.17
CA VAL A 27 -5.49 -5.89 -0.44
C VAL A 27 -6.58 -4.98 -1.00
N GLY A 28 -6.28 -3.69 -1.21
CA GLY A 28 -7.21 -2.73 -1.80
C GLY A 28 -7.58 -3.10 -3.24
N GLY A 29 -6.61 -3.52 -4.04
CA GLY A 29 -6.80 -3.96 -5.41
C GLY A 29 -7.67 -5.21 -5.51
N TYR A 30 -7.41 -6.21 -4.68
CA TYR A 30 -8.24 -7.42 -4.62
C TYR A 30 -9.68 -7.11 -4.18
N SER A 31 -9.85 -6.25 -3.17
CA SER A 31 -11.17 -5.83 -2.71
C SER A 31 -11.95 -5.10 -3.81
N ALA A 32 -11.33 -4.13 -4.49
CA ALA A 32 -11.94 -3.40 -5.59
C ALA A 32 -12.29 -4.33 -6.78
N PHE A 33 -11.38 -5.23 -7.16
CA PHE A 33 -11.62 -6.22 -8.21
C PHE A 33 -12.80 -7.13 -7.88
N SER A 34 -12.83 -7.71 -6.67
CA SER A 34 -13.90 -8.60 -6.23
C SER A 34 -15.26 -7.88 -6.15
N SER A 35 -15.28 -6.67 -5.59
CA SER A 35 -16.49 -5.85 -5.49
C SER A 35 -17.03 -5.49 -6.89
N THR A 36 -16.17 -5.02 -7.79
CA THR A 36 -16.57 -4.65 -9.16
C THR A 36 -17.06 -5.87 -9.94
N ARG A 37 -16.35 -7.01 -9.83
CA ARG A 37 -16.78 -8.25 -10.47
C ARG A 37 -18.17 -8.68 -10.02
N ASN A 38 -18.44 -8.65 -8.72
CA ASN A 38 -19.75 -9.03 -8.17
C ASN A 38 -20.84 -8.04 -8.58
N SER A 39 -20.54 -6.75 -8.56
CA SER A 39 -21.48 -5.71 -9.01
C SER A 39 -21.83 -5.85 -10.49
N LEU A 40 -20.84 -6.06 -11.36
CA LEU A 40 -21.09 -6.28 -12.77
C LEU A 40 -21.88 -7.57 -13.02
N ALA A 41 -21.57 -8.65 -12.31
CA ALA A 41 -22.29 -9.92 -12.41
C ALA A 41 -23.77 -9.75 -12.03
N LEU A 42 -24.05 -9.08 -10.91
CA LEU A 42 -25.44 -8.80 -10.48
C LEU A 42 -26.16 -7.90 -11.49
N ASN A 43 -25.49 -6.88 -12.01
CA ASN A 43 -26.08 -6.01 -13.02
C ASN A 43 -26.46 -6.77 -14.29
N HIS A 44 -25.59 -7.67 -14.78
CA HIS A 44 -25.91 -8.50 -15.95
C HIS A 44 -27.07 -9.47 -15.66
N LEU A 45 -27.10 -10.06 -14.48
CA LEU A 45 -28.20 -10.93 -14.07
C LEU A 45 -29.54 -10.18 -14.03
N GLU A 46 -29.56 -9.04 -13.35
CA GLU A 46 -30.78 -8.21 -13.27
C GLU A 46 -31.21 -7.68 -14.62
N ASN A 47 -30.28 -7.19 -15.44
CA ASN A 47 -30.57 -6.68 -16.79
C ASN A 47 -31.16 -7.79 -17.67
N ASN A 48 -30.62 -9.01 -17.65
CA ASN A 48 -31.17 -10.12 -18.39
C ASN A 48 -32.59 -10.47 -17.92
N TYR A 49 -32.84 -10.42 -16.61
CA TYR A 49 -34.18 -10.65 -16.09
C TYR A 49 -35.18 -9.58 -16.54
N GLN A 50 -34.83 -8.30 -16.37
CA GLN A 50 -35.71 -7.20 -16.79
C GLN A 50 -35.97 -7.26 -18.30
N TYR A 51 -34.95 -7.66 -19.07
CA TYR A 51 -35.07 -7.82 -20.50
C TYR A 51 -35.97 -9.00 -20.87
N ALA A 52 -35.79 -10.18 -20.28
CA ALA A 52 -36.68 -11.34 -20.48
C ALA A 52 -38.14 -11.01 -20.12
N LYS A 53 -38.34 -10.25 -19.04
CA LYS A 53 -39.67 -9.76 -18.62
C LYS A 53 -40.28 -8.80 -19.64
N LYS A 54 -39.49 -7.88 -20.19
CA LYS A 54 -39.93 -6.95 -21.24
C LYS A 54 -40.38 -7.73 -22.49
N ILE A 55 -39.53 -8.62 -22.98
CA ILE A 55 -39.84 -9.47 -24.14
C ILE A 55 -41.06 -10.33 -23.88
N SER A 56 -41.22 -10.89 -22.68
CA SER A 56 -42.42 -11.64 -22.30
C SER A 56 -43.70 -10.79 -22.44
N SER A 57 -43.63 -9.53 -22.01
CA SER A 57 -44.77 -8.59 -22.14
C SER A 57 -45.04 -8.22 -23.59
N GLU A 58 -44.02 -7.97 -24.40
CA GLU A 58 -44.16 -7.67 -25.82
C GLU A 58 -44.70 -8.86 -26.61
N THR A 59 -44.23 -10.08 -26.31
CA THR A 59 -44.77 -11.34 -26.87
C THR A 59 -46.23 -11.49 -26.57
N ASN A 60 -46.64 -11.25 -25.32
CA ASN A 60 -48.05 -11.32 -24.91
C ASN A 60 -48.92 -10.31 -25.68
N MET A 61 -48.41 -9.05 -25.83
CA MET A 61 -49.13 -8.03 -26.59
C MET A 61 -49.29 -8.43 -28.07
N LEU A 62 -48.20 -8.94 -28.67
CA LEU A 62 -48.22 -9.41 -30.06
C LEU A 62 -49.21 -10.56 -30.27
N LEU A 63 -49.13 -11.62 -29.45
CA LEU A 63 -50.03 -12.78 -29.54
C LEU A 63 -51.49 -12.39 -29.29
N THR A 64 -51.72 -11.44 -28.37
CA THR A 64 -53.06 -10.90 -28.13
C THR A 64 -53.59 -10.18 -29.37
N GLY A 65 -52.82 -9.26 -29.95
CA GLY A 65 -53.21 -8.55 -31.15
C GLY A 65 -53.44 -9.46 -32.34
N MET A 66 -52.61 -10.52 -32.50
CA MET A 66 -52.78 -11.53 -33.53
C MET A 66 -54.05 -12.33 -33.33
N GLN A 67 -54.34 -12.74 -32.12
CA GLN A 67 -55.57 -13.45 -31.78
C GLN A 67 -56.82 -12.58 -32.02
N GLU A 68 -56.77 -11.29 -31.71
CA GLU A 68 -57.86 -10.34 -31.98
C GLU A 68 -58.12 -10.18 -33.46
N LYS A 69 -57.06 -10.14 -34.28
CA LYS A 69 -57.16 -10.11 -35.75
C LYS A 69 -57.85 -11.36 -36.29
N ILE A 70 -57.45 -12.56 -35.87
CA ILE A 70 -58.09 -13.82 -36.29
C ILE A 70 -59.53 -13.91 -35.77
N ASN A 71 -59.82 -13.44 -34.54
CA ASN A 71 -61.18 -13.37 -34.00
C ASN A 71 -62.08 -12.43 -34.86
N PHE A 72 -61.52 -11.27 -35.24
CA PHE A 72 -62.25 -10.34 -36.13
C PHE A 72 -62.52 -10.97 -37.51
N ILE A 73 -61.51 -11.61 -38.13
CA ILE A 73 -61.74 -12.33 -39.38
C ILE A 73 -62.81 -13.42 -39.22
N ALA A 74 -62.74 -14.21 -38.16
CA ALA A 74 -63.76 -15.23 -37.86
C ALA A 74 -65.17 -14.67 -37.71
N SER A 75 -65.31 -13.47 -37.13
CA SER A 75 -66.63 -12.80 -36.98
C SER A 75 -67.22 -12.32 -38.32
N ILE A 76 -66.38 -11.92 -39.28
CA ILE A 76 -66.86 -11.56 -40.61
C ILE A 76 -67.38 -12.78 -41.36
N VAL A 77 -66.73 -13.96 -41.21
CA VAL A 77 -67.14 -15.23 -41.80
C VAL A 77 -68.53 -15.70 -41.34
N GLN A 78 -68.95 -15.28 -40.15
CA GLN A 78 -70.25 -15.63 -39.60
C GLN A 78 -71.42 -15.22 -40.53
N ASP A 79 -71.30 -14.12 -41.23
CA ASP A 79 -72.33 -13.51 -42.05
C ASP A 79 -72.09 -13.68 -43.56
N HIS A 80 -70.94 -14.18 -43.98
CA HIS A 80 -70.51 -14.19 -45.39
C HIS A 80 -69.60 -15.39 -45.69
N THR A 81 -69.87 -16.06 -46.82
CA THR A 81 -68.99 -17.12 -47.33
C THR A 81 -67.89 -16.46 -48.19
N PHE A 82 -66.67 -16.52 -47.71
CA PHE A 82 -65.55 -15.89 -48.43
C PHE A 82 -65.23 -16.59 -49.75
N THR A 83 -64.84 -15.77 -50.71
CA THR A 83 -64.19 -16.22 -51.99
C THR A 83 -62.68 -16.32 -51.74
N GLN A 84 -62.00 -17.06 -52.66
CA GLN A 84 -60.56 -17.16 -52.61
C GLN A 84 -59.85 -15.77 -52.76
N GLU A 85 -60.44 -14.83 -53.55
CA GLU A 85 -59.92 -13.48 -53.71
C GLU A 85 -59.96 -12.68 -52.42
N GLU A 86 -61.04 -12.75 -51.63
CA GLU A 86 -61.16 -12.09 -50.33
C GLU A 86 -60.18 -12.65 -49.32
N VAL A 87 -59.90 -13.98 -49.34
CA VAL A 87 -58.87 -14.60 -48.48
C VAL A 87 -57.49 -14.14 -48.87
N ASN A 88 -57.21 -13.99 -50.16
CA ASN A 88 -55.94 -13.42 -50.63
C ASN A 88 -55.75 -11.98 -50.18
N TRP A 89 -56.81 -11.16 -50.22
CA TRP A 89 -56.80 -9.78 -49.71
C TRP A 89 -56.60 -9.73 -48.20
N LEU A 90 -57.29 -10.56 -47.42
CA LEU A 90 -57.13 -10.66 -45.98
C LEU A 90 -55.70 -11.06 -45.59
N GLN A 91 -55.11 -12.04 -46.26
CA GLN A 91 -53.72 -12.44 -46.00
C GLN A 91 -52.78 -11.31 -46.35
N GLN A 92 -52.92 -10.66 -47.51
CA GLN A 92 -52.06 -9.54 -47.91
C GLN A 92 -52.17 -8.36 -46.94
N ALA A 93 -53.36 -8.06 -46.40
CA ALA A 93 -53.57 -7.01 -45.39
C ALA A 93 -52.98 -7.36 -44.02
N ASN A 94 -52.72 -8.63 -43.76
CA ASN A 94 -52.19 -9.13 -42.49
C ASN A 94 -50.84 -9.86 -42.65
N LYS A 95 -50.13 -9.68 -43.77
CA LYS A 95 -48.86 -10.36 -44.09
C LYS A 95 -47.75 -10.10 -43.07
N ASP A 96 -47.79 -8.95 -42.41
CA ASP A 96 -46.80 -8.59 -41.36
C ASP A 96 -46.99 -9.40 -40.07
N TYR A 97 -48.13 -10.09 -39.93
CA TYR A 97 -48.46 -10.91 -38.73
C TYR A 97 -48.51 -12.39 -39.07
N PHE A 98 -49.06 -12.76 -40.24
CA PHE A 98 -49.30 -14.16 -40.62
C PHE A 98 -48.65 -14.49 -41.97
N ASN A 99 -47.89 -15.58 -41.97
CA ASN A 99 -47.34 -16.14 -43.22
C ASN A 99 -48.46 -16.74 -44.09
N SER A 100 -49.50 -17.34 -43.49
CA SER A 100 -50.69 -17.75 -44.20
C SER A 100 -51.97 -17.56 -43.41
N ILE A 101 -53.10 -17.39 -44.09
CA ILE A 101 -54.45 -17.39 -43.49
C ILE A 101 -55.26 -18.42 -44.28
N PHE A 102 -56.06 -19.23 -43.53
CA PHE A 102 -56.87 -20.27 -44.11
C PHE A 102 -58.18 -20.49 -43.34
N PHE A 103 -59.15 -21.05 -44.02
CA PHE A 103 -60.49 -21.41 -43.51
C PHE A 103 -60.66 -22.90 -43.57
N VAL A 104 -61.13 -23.50 -42.49
CA VAL A 104 -61.31 -24.95 -42.34
C VAL A 104 -62.73 -25.22 -41.83
N ASP A 105 -63.38 -26.20 -42.43
CA ASP A 105 -64.73 -26.63 -41.99
C ASP A 105 -64.70 -27.51 -40.73
N SER A 106 -65.88 -27.89 -40.28
CA SER A 106 -66.03 -28.77 -39.10
C SER A 106 -65.41 -30.15 -39.24
N ASN A 107 -65.13 -30.61 -40.47
CA ASN A 107 -64.45 -31.86 -40.80
C ASN A 107 -62.97 -31.71 -41.01
N ARG A 108 -62.42 -30.51 -40.73
CA ARG A 108 -61.01 -30.16 -40.92
C ARG A 108 -60.55 -30.11 -42.38
N VAL A 109 -61.48 -29.86 -43.31
CA VAL A 109 -61.16 -29.70 -44.74
C VAL A 109 -60.94 -28.22 -45.02
N ILE A 110 -59.81 -27.88 -45.65
CA ILE A 110 -59.48 -26.52 -46.05
C ILE A 110 -60.46 -26.08 -47.12
N GLN A 111 -61.19 -25.01 -46.85
CA GLN A 111 -62.11 -24.41 -47.86
C GLN A 111 -61.34 -23.37 -48.73
N HIS A 112 -60.54 -22.52 -48.11
CA HIS A 112 -59.72 -21.50 -48.70
C HIS A 112 -58.41 -21.36 -47.96
N ILE A 113 -57.32 -21.02 -48.71
CA ILE A 113 -55.98 -20.76 -48.12
C ILE A 113 -55.19 -19.72 -48.94
N SER A 114 -54.48 -18.84 -48.32
CA SER A 114 -53.60 -17.87 -48.94
C SER A 114 -52.32 -17.67 -48.11
N PRO A 115 -51.14 -17.54 -48.75
CA PRO A 115 -50.87 -17.57 -50.21
C PRO A 115 -50.96 -19.01 -50.78
N ALA A 116 -50.95 -19.11 -52.10
CA ALA A 116 -51.12 -20.40 -52.84
C ALA A 116 -49.91 -21.35 -52.71
N ASP A 117 -48.76 -20.84 -52.34
CA ASP A 117 -47.46 -21.55 -52.18
C ASP A 117 -47.24 -22.20 -50.86
N THR A 118 -48.27 -22.31 -49.99
CA THR A 118 -48.18 -22.94 -48.69
C THR A 118 -47.92 -24.46 -48.74
N GLY A 119 -47.99 -25.08 -49.86
CA GLY A 119 -47.95 -26.56 -50.05
C GLY A 119 -49.29 -27.24 -49.79
N LEU A 120 -50.35 -26.49 -49.41
CA LEU A 120 -51.73 -27.01 -49.20
C LEU A 120 -52.70 -26.34 -50.16
N LYS A 121 -53.84 -27.05 -50.47
CA LYS A 121 -54.88 -26.58 -51.35
C LYS A 121 -56.26 -26.73 -50.73
N ALA A 122 -57.23 -26.00 -51.23
CA ALA A 122 -58.62 -26.24 -50.91
C ALA A 122 -59.01 -27.72 -51.20
N GLY A 123 -59.76 -28.31 -50.30
CA GLY A 123 -60.07 -29.73 -50.29
C GLY A 123 -59.09 -30.63 -49.54
N THR A 124 -57.92 -30.10 -49.08
CA THR A 124 -57.00 -30.86 -48.23
C THR A 124 -57.54 -31.02 -46.84
N GLN A 125 -57.56 -32.25 -46.29
CA GLN A 125 -57.93 -32.53 -44.97
C GLN A 125 -56.73 -32.38 -44.01
N LEU A 126 -56.86 -31.57 -42.97
CA LEU A 126 -55.82 -31.40 -41.94
C LEU A 126 -55.85 -32.60 -40.99
N THR A 127 -54.65 -33.22 -40.81
CA THR A 127 -54.47 -34.44 -40.00
C THR A 127 -53.71 -34.20 -38.70
N SER A 128 -53.13 -33.01 -38.49
CA SER A 128 -52.34 -32.70 -37.32
C SER A 128 -53.18 -32.72 -36.01
N GLU A 129 -52.58 -33.15 -34.92
CA GLU A 129 -53.22 -33.15 -33.60
C GLU A 129 -53.72 -31.74 -33.22
N VAL A 130 -52.98 -30.71 -33.57
CA VAL A 130 -53.33 -29.30 -33.33
C VAL A 130 -54.62 -28.92 -34.04
N SER A 131 -54.81 -29.38 -35.30
CA SER A 131 -56.06 -29.11 -36.02
C SER A 131 -57.26 -29.87 -35.44
N ILE A 132 -57.03 -31.08 -34.91
CA ILE A 132 -58.02 -31.84 -34.16
C ILE A 132 -58.43 -31.11 -32.88
N GLU A 133 -57.43 -30.60 -32.16
CA GLU A 133 -57.63 -29.86 -30.91
C GLU A 133 -58.39 -28.54 -31.15
N ALA A 134 -58.01 -27.77 -32.18
CA ALA A 134 -58.68 -26.52 -32.55
C ALA A 134 -60.21 -26.75 -32.81
N VAL A 135 -60.56 -27.78 -33.56
CA VAL A 135 -61.96 -28.13 -33.82
C VAL A 135 -62.67 -28.61 -32.55
N LYS A 136 -62.01 -29.37 -31.66
CA LYS A 136 -62.56 -29.89 -30.43
C LYS A 136 -62.82 -28.78 -29.40
N LEU A 137 -61.87 -27.84 -29.25
CA LEU A 137 -61.92 -26.75 -28.25
C LEU A 137 -63.04 -25.75 -28.55
N LYS A 138 -63.35 -25.48 -29.83
CA LYS A 138 -64.37 -24.49 -30.27
C LYS A 138 -64.24 -23.13 -29.57
N LYS A 139 -62.98 -22.70 -29.32
CA LYS A 139 -62.62 -21.44 -28.68
C LYS A 139 -61.33 -20.89 -29.31
N PRO A 140 -61.04 -19.57 -29.19
CA PRO A 140 -59.78 -19.03 -29.61
C PRO A 140 -58.61 -19.83 -29.03
N TYR A 141 -57.63 -20.20 -29.90
CA TYR A 141 -56.56 -21.11 -29.52
C TYR A 141 -55.25 -20.70 -30.17
N ILE A 142 -54.16 -20.72 -29.43
CA ILE A 142 -52.78 -20.57 -29.85
C ILE A 142 -52.12 -21.91 -29.61
N SER A 143 -51.56 -22.52 -30.64
CA SER A 143 -50.88 -23.83 -30.52
C SER A 143 -49.47 -23.69 -29.97
N ASN A 144 -48.91 -24.79 -29.45
CA ASN A 144 -47.46 -24.96 -29.48
C ASN A 144 -46.93 -25.16 -30.90
N PRO A 145 -45.63 -24.99 -31.15
CA PRO A 145 -45.01 -25.34 -32.41
C PRO A 145 -45.31 -26.81 -32.80
N TYR A 146 -45.63 -27.01 -34.04
CA TYR A 146 -45.87 -28.37 -34.57
C TYR A 146 -45.55 -28.47 -36.06
N LEU A 147 -45.22 -29.67 -36.50
CA LEU A 147 -45.04 -29.95 -37.92
C LEU A 147 -46.40 -30.07 -38.59
N ALA A 148 -46.71 -29.14 -39.48
CA ALA A 148 -47.97 -29.09 -40.20
C ALA A 148 -48.09 -30.18 -41.26
N THR A 149 -49.30 -30.39 -41.80
CA THR A 149 -49.53 -31.26 -42.96
C THR A 149 -48.72 -30.83 -44.20
N SER A 150 -48.25 -29.60 -44.24
CA SER A 150 -47.34 -29.05 -45.26
C SER A 150 -45.86 -29.35 -45.02
N GLU A 151 -45.52 -30.14 -43.99
CA GLU A 151 -44.14 -30.41 -43.52
C GLU A 151 -43.39 -29.17 -43.06
N ARG A 152 -44.07 -28.05 -42.81
CA ARG A 152 -43.48 -26.84 -42.24
C ARG A 152 -43.65 -26.81 -40.74
N LEU A 153 -42.66 -26.35 -40.00
CA LEU A 153 -42.76 -26.07 -38.59
C LEU A 153 -43.51 -24.74 -38.36
N ILE A 154 -44.70 -24.81 -37.81
CA ILE A 154 -45.59 -23.66 -37.70
C ILE A 154 -46.15 -23.49 -36.28
N LEU A 155 -46.59 -22.26 -36.03
CA LEU A 155 -47.49 -21.90 -34.94
C LEU A 155 -48.86 -21.56 -35.53
N LEU A 156 -49.93 -22.13 -34.98
CA LEU A 156 -51.32 -21.85 -35.37
C LEU A 156 -51.97 -20.89 -34.33
N ILE A 157 -52.55 -19.82 -34.83
CA ILE A 157 -53.48 -18.98 -34.10
C ILE A 157 -54.86 -19.14 -34.76
N SER A 158 -55.84 -19.66 -34.04
CA SER A 158 -57.14 -19.96 -34.63
C SER A 158 -58.31 -19.37 -33.83
N SER A 159 -59.41 -19.16 -34.53
CA SER A 159 -60.68 -18.74 -33.92
C SER A 159 -61.87 -19.53 -34.53
N PRO A 160 -62.78 -20.03 -33.70
CA PRO A 160 -63.92 -20.78 -34.17
C PRO A 160 -64.88 -19.87 -34.94
N VAL A 161 -65.57 -20.47 -35.94
CA VAL A 161 -66.61 -19.83 -36.74
C VAL A 161 -67.95 -20.51 -36.42
N PHE A 162 -68.93 -19.72 -36.06
CA PHE A 162 -70.30 -20.15 -35.82
C PHE A 162 -71.24 -19.41 -36.80
N ASP A 163 -72.33 -20.04 -37.20
CA ASP A 163 -73.38 -19.31 -37.91
C ASP A 163 -74.26 -18.50 -36.98
N LYS A 164 -75.27 -17.81 -37.56
CA LYS A 164 -76.23 -16.98 -36.79
C LYS A 164 -77.09 -17.76 -35.80
N GLU A 165 -77.26 -19.05 -36.07
CA GLU A 165 -77.96 -19.99 -35.20
C GLU A 165 -77.07 -20.60 -34.11
N GLY A 166 -75.76 -20.24 -34.08
CA GLY A 166 -74.81 -20.75 -33.11
C GLY A 166 -74.22 -22.14 -33.44
N VAL A 167 -74.43 -22.63 -34.68
CA VAL A 167 -73.88 -23.91 -35.11
C VAL A 167 -72.41 -23.73 -35.56
N TYR A 168 -71.56 -24.59 -35.02
CA TYR A 168 -70.13 -24.58 -35.38
C TYR A 168 -69.90 -24.96 -36.84
N LYS A 169 -69.23 -24.12 -37.61
CA LYS A 169 -68.91 -24.31 -39.03
C LYS A 169 -67.43 -24.67 -39.30
N GLY A 170 -66.56 -24.47 -38.31
CA GLY A 170 -65.15 -24.69 -38.45
C GLY A 170 -64.34 -23.57 -37.83
N PHE A 171 -63.13 -23.30 -38.28
CA PHE A 171 -62.29 -22.25 -37.74
C PHE A 171 -61.51 -21.49 -38.85
N VAL A 172 -61.15 -20.25 -38.54
CA VAL A 172 -60.11 -19.46 -39.22
C VAL A 172 -58.78 -19.71 -38.56
N GLY A 173 -57.74 -20.00 -39.34
CA GLY A 173 -56.37 -20.14 -38.85
C GLY A 173 -55.42 -19.13 -39.52
N GLY A 174 -54.57 -18.50 -38.72
CA GLY A 174 -53.39 -17.78 -39.18
C GLY A 174 -52.15 -18.51 -38.70
N THR A 175 -51.15 -18.65 -39.55
CA THR A 175 -49.89 -19.35 -39.22
C THR A 175 -48.70 -18.46 -39.21
N ILE A 176 -47.76 -18.79 -38.35
CA ILE A 176 -46.39 -18.24 -38.30
C ILE A 176 -45.45 -19.40 -38.66
N TYR A 177 -44.59 -19.21 -39.65
CA TYR A 177 -43.57 -20.20 -40.05
C TYR A 177 -42.29 -19.94 -39.27
N LEU A 178 -41.92 -20.86 -38.37
CA LEU A 178 -40.85 -20.64 -37.39
C LEU A 178 -39.44 -20.72 -38.02
N GLU A 179 -39.28 -21.41 -39.14
CA GLU A 179 -38.01 -21.56 -39.86
C GLU A 179 -37.75 -20.43 -40.88
N GLU A 180 -38.78 -19.63 -41.15
CA GLU A 180 -38.73 -18.50 -42.08
C GLU A 180 -38.71 -17.18 -41.33
N ASP A 181 -38.54 -16.05 -42.05
CA ASP A 181 -38.67 -14.73 -41.45
C ASP A 181 -40.16 -14.50 -41.10
N ASN A 182 -40.40 -14.11 -39.87
CA ASN A 182 -41.72 -13.95 -39.30
C ASN A 182 -41.75 -12.82 -38.29
N VAL A 183 -42.92 -12.42 -37.82
CA VAL A 183 -43.12 -11.33 -36.87
C VAL A 183 -42.39 -11.57 -35.53
N LEU A 184 -42.32 -12.82 -35.06
CA LEU A 184 -41.63 -13.16 -33.81
C LEU A 184 -40.12 -13.03 -34.03
N SER A 185 -39.58 -13.56 -35.14
CA SER A 185 -38.14 -13.43 -35.40
C SER A 185 -37.71 -11.98 -35.61
N THR A 186 -38.55 -11.17 -36.28
CA THR A 186 -38.29 -9.73 -36.45
C THR A 186 -38.24 -9.01 -35.08
N MET A 187 -39.26 -9.22 -34.25
CA MET A 187 -39.31 -8.60 -32.90
C MET A 187 -38.13 -9.04 -32.04
N LEU A 188 -37.73 -10.33 -32.09
CA LEU A 188 -36.71 -10.88 -31.22
C LEU A 188 -35.27 -10.62 -31.72
N ASN A 189 -35.08 -10.47 -33.07
CA ASN A 189 -33.76 -10.18 -33.66
C ASN A 189 -33.32 -8.72 -33.50
N GLU A 190 -34.23 -7.76 -33.29
CA GLU A 190 -33.89 -6.34 -33.10
C GLU A 190 -33.03 -6.06 -31.87
N HIS A 191 -32.80 -7.05 -31.01
CA HIS A 191 -32.20 -6.92 -29.71
C HIS A 191 -30.82 -7.59 -29.55
N PHE A 192 -30.01 -7.61 -30.63
CA PHE A 192 -28.67 -8.18 -30.56
C PHE A 192 -27.64 -7.16 -30.09
N TYR A 193 -27.02 -7.38 -28.90
CA TYR A 193 -26.07 -6.45 -28.28
C TYR A 193 -24.63 -6.52 -28.81
N GLY A 194 -24.30 -7.47 -29.71
CA GLY A 194 -22.95 -7.58 -30.27
C GLY A 194 -21.86 -8.11 -29.31
N ASP A 195 -22.20 -8.35 -28.05
CA ASP A 195 -21.29 -8.82 -27.01
C ASP A 195 -21.40 -10.33 -26.72
N GLY A 196 -22.16 -11.05 -27.56
CA GLY A 196 -22.48 -12.46 -27.38
C GLY A 196 -23.73 -12.72 -26.54
N SER A 197 -24.44 -11.67 -26.11
CA SER A 197 -25.75 -11.79 -25.48
C SER A 197 -26.81 -12.16 -26.50
N TYR A 198 -27.77 -12.98 -26.11
CA TYR A 198 -28.88 -13.37 -26.95
C TYR A 198 -30.10 -13.74 -26.15
N VAL A 199 -31.25 -13.76 -26.87
CA VAL A 199 -32.54 -14.23 -26.37
C VAL A 199 -32.96 -15.46 -27.13
N TYR A 200 -33.60 -16.39 -26.45
CA TYR A 200 -34.31 -17.48 -27.07
C TYR A 200 -35.66 -17.71 -26.35
N VAL A 201 -36.58 -18.32 -27.06
CA VAL A 201 -37.93 -18.60 -26.57
C VAL A 201 -38.19 -20.08 -26.69
N VAL A 202 -38.79 -20.66 -25.65
CA VAL A 202 -39.20 -22.07 -25.63
C VAL A 202 -40.71 -22.20 -25.42
N ASP A 203 -41.30 -23.29 -25.93
CA ASP A 203 -42.67 -23.63 -25.65
C ASP A 203 -42.87 -24.25 -24.26
N SER A 204 -44.12 -24.60 -23.96
CA SER A 204 -44.50 -25.25 -22.69
C SER A 204 -43.90 -26.64 -22.45
N HIS A 205 -43.30 -27.25 -23.49
CA HIS A 205 -42.65 -28.56 -23.43
C HIS A 205 -41.13 -28.48 -23.48
N GLY A 206 -40.57 -27.29 -23.66
CA GLY A 206 -39.14 -27.05 -23.72
C GLY A 206 -38.53 -27.17 -25.13
N HIS A 207 -39.33 -27.09 -26.23
CA HIS A 207 -38.84 -26.95 -27.56
C HIS A 207 -38.51 -25.47 -27.86
N ILE A 208 -37.44 -25.24 -28.56
CA ILE A 208 -37.04 -23.89 -28.96
C ILE A 208 -37.95 -23.37 -30.07
N ILE A 209 -38.68 -22.30 -29.81
CA ILE A 209 -39.51 -21.58 -30.78
C ILE A 209 -38.69 -20.57 -31.56
N PHE A 210 -37.78 -19.90 -30.88
CA PHE A 210 -36.88 -18.89 -31.45
C PHE A 210 -35.48 -19.00 -30.85
N HIS A 211 -34.49 -18.93 -31.72
CA HIS A 211 -33.09 -18.84 -31.35
C HIS A 211 -32.33 -18.10 -32.45
N PRO A 212 -31.31 -17.23 -32.15
CA PRO A 212 -30.47 -16.57 -33.16
C PRO A 212 -29.80 -17.55 -34.12
N ASN A 213 -29.42 -18.73 -33.65
CA ASN A 213 -29.02 -19.84 -34.50
C ASN A 213 -30.27 -20.63 -34.95
N LYS A 214 -30.77 -20.38 -36.16
CA LYS A 214 -31.97 -21.01 -36.70
C LYS A 214 -31.93 -22.54 -36.70
N LYS A 215 -30.74 -23.17 -36.71
CA LYS A 215 -30.60 -24.65 -36.65
C LYS A 215 -31.06 -25.26 -35.34
N ARG A 216 -31.21 -24.45 -34.29
CA ARG A 216 -31.67 -24.87 -32.97
C ARG A 216 -33.19 -24.77 -32.80
N VAL A 217 -33.89 -24.20 -33.76
CA VAL A 217 -35.35 -24.12 -33.70
C VAL A 217 -35.90 -25.55 -33.73
N ASN A 218 -36.89 -25.83 -32.88
CA ASN A 218 -37.48 -27.14 -32.61
C ASN A 218 -36.58 -28.14 -31.84
N GLU A 219 -35.39 -27.71 -31.36
CA GLU A 219 -34.57 -28.52 -30.46
C GLU A 219 -35.25 -28.66 -29.09
N LEU A 220 -35.31 -29.87 -28.57
CA LEU A 220 -35.82 -30.11 -27.19
C LEU A 220 -34.69 -29.88 -26.21
N VAL A 221 -34.87 -28.91 -25.28
CA VAL A 221 -33.89 -28.51 -24.29
C VAL A 221 -34.40 -28.65 -22.85
N SER A 222 -35.32 -29.55 -22.64
CA SER A 222 -36.01 -29.79 -21.33
C SER A 222 -35.07 -30.23 -20.21
N GLU A 223 -33.84 -30.71 -20.50
CA GLU A 223 -32.88 -31.07 -19.47
C GLU A 223 -32.20 -29.84 -18.82
N ASN A 224 -32.26 -28.69 -19.47
CA ASN A 224 -31.68 -27.45 -18.93
C ASN A 224 -32.48 -26.94 -17.71
N THR A 225 -31.80 -26.71 -16.61
CA THR A 225 -32.43 -26.27 -15.34
C THR A 225 -33.20 -24.97 -15.46
N ILE A 226 -32.73 -24.02 -16.29
CA ILE A 226 -33.44 -22.75 -16.54
C ILE A 226 -34.75 -23.02 -17.27
N ILE A 227 -34.72 -23.91 -18.28
CA ILE A 227 -35.93 -24.28 -19.04
C ILE A 227 -36.94 -24.94 -18.15
N GLN A 228 -36.54 -25.88 -17.28
CA GLN A 228 -37.43 -26.50 -16.31
C GLN A 228 -38.12 -25.47 -15.39
N LYS A 229 -37.34 -24.47 -14.92
CA LYS A 229 -37.89 -23.41 -14.08
C LYS A 229 -38.90 -22.53 -14.81
N VAL A 230 -38.52 -22.06 -16.02
CA VAL A 230 -39.37 -21.14 -16.76
C VAL A 230 -40.66 -21.81 -17.24
N VAL A 231 -40.58 -23.04 -17.72
CA VAL A 231 -41.76 -23.82 -18.15
C VAL A 231 -42.70 -24.14 -16.95
N ALA A 232 -42.13 -24.30 -15.75
CA ALA A 232 -42.93 -24.42 -14.52
C ALA A 232 -43.59 -23.09 -14.07
N GLY A 233 -43.48 -22.02 -14.85
CA GLY A 233 -44.06 -20.70 -14.56
C GLY A 233 -43.20 -19.77 -13.70
N ASN A 234 -41.96 -20.15 -13.42
CA ASN A 234 -41.07 -19.35 -12.59
C ASN A 234 -40.44 -18.18 -13.39
N LYS A 235 -40.06 -17.15 -12.66
CA LYS A 235 -39.34 -15.94 -13.16
C LYS A 235 -38.13 -15.71 -12.28
N GLY A 236 -37.06 -15.22 -12.84
CA GLY A 236 -35.86 -14.92 -12.05
C GLY A 236 -34.60 -14.78 -12.87
N TYR A 237 -33.49 -14.79 -12.15
CA TYR A 237 -32.17 -14.76 -12.76
C TYR A 237 -31.17 -15.60 -11.96
N GLU A 238 -30.25 -16.20 -12.64
CA GLU A 238 -29.14 -16.94 -12.05
C GLU A 238 -28.00 -17.16 -13.06
N GLN A 239 -26.83 -17.52 -12.56
CA GLN A 239 -25.76 -17.96 -13.44
C GLN A 239 -26.01 -19.44 -13.81
N ALA A 240 -26.02 -19.72 -15.11
CA ALA A 240 -26.28 -21.06 -15.63
C ALA A 240 -25.25 -21.45 -16.70
N GLU A 241 -25.14 -22.74 -16.95
CA GLU A 241 -24.34 -23.26 -18.06
C GLU A 241 -25.27 -23.62 -19.23
N ASN A 242 -24.82 -23.30 -20.46
CA ASN A 242 -25.49 -23.69 -21.65
C ASN A 242 -25.15 -25.16 -22.04
N SER A 243 -25.77 -25.67 -23.08
CA SER A 243 -25.51 -27.04 -23.59
C SER A 243 -24.07 -27.29 -24.09
N LEU A 244 -23.23 -26.24 -24.19
CA LEU A 244 -21.81 -26.32 -24.54
C LEU A 244 -20.88 -26.21 -23.34
N GLY A 245 -21.41 -26.14 -22.10
CA GLY A 245 -20.63 -25.98 -20.87
C GLY A 245 -20.12 -24.55 -20.62
N GLU A 246 -20.61 -23.56 -21.39
CA GLU A 246 -20.27 -22.17 -21.19
C GLU A 246 -21.15 -21.51 -20.16
N LYS A 247 -20.57 -20.65 -19.32
CA LYS A 247 -21.27 -19.93 -18.24
C LYS A 247 -21.88 -18.64 -18.73
N TYR A 248 -23.15 -18.46 -18.41
CA TYR A 248 -23.94 -17.27 -18.73
C TYR A 248 -24.59 -16.66 -17.50
N PHE A 249 -24.76 -15.35 -17.53
CA PHE A 249 -25.71 -14.62 -16.70
C PHE A 249 -27.08 -14.73 -17.37
N THR A 250 -28.01 -15.44 -16.76
CA THR A 250 -29.29 -15.79 -17.36
C THR A 250 -30.42 -15.13 -16.59
N GLY A 251 -31.30 -14.43 -17.32
CA GLY A 251 -32.59 -13.96 -16.82
C GLY A 251 -33.71 -14.67 -17.58
N TYR A 252 -34.77 -15.04 -16.91
CA TYR A 252 -35.89 -15.76 -17.51
C TYR A 252 -37.24 -15.27 -17.02
N SER A 253 -38.23 -15.31 -17.91
CA SER A 253 -39.61 -14.92 -17.62
C SER A 253 -40.60 -15.82 -18.35
N TYR A 254 -41.65 -16.19 -17.64
CA TYR A 254 -42.73 -16.98 -18.18
C TYR A 254 -43.81 -16.07 -18.79
N GLU A 255 -44.35 -16.41 -19.97
CA GLU A 255 -45.49 -15.80 -20.60
C GLU A 255 -46.72 -16.67 -20.37
N ALA A 256 -47.72 -16.16 -19.58
CA ALA A 256 -48.79 -16.97 -19.04
C ALA A 256 -49.83 -17.41 -20.07
N ARG A 257 -49.99 -16.68 -21.20
CA ARG A 257 -51.05 -16.96 -22.19
C ARG A 257 -50.70 -18.10 -23.09
N SER A 258 -49.50 -18.12 -23.62
CA SER A 258 -48.98 -19.17 -24.48
C SER A 258 -48.32 -20.33 -23.74
N GLY A 259 -47.93 -20.10 -22.49
CA GLY A 259 -47.09 -21.02 -21.76
C GLY A 259 -45.61 -20.98 -22.13
N TRP A 260 -45.18 -19.92 -22.81
CA TRP A 260 -43.80 -19.84 -23.35
C TRP A 260 -42.83 -19.32 -22.29
N GLY A 261 -41.62 -19.83 -22.38
CA GLY A 261 -40.47 -19.36 -21.61
C GLY A 261 -39.56 -18.45 -22.42
N ILE A 262 -39.33 -17.26 -21.97
CA ILE A 262 -38.38 -16.32 -22.56
C ILE A 262 -37.12 -16.32 -21.72
N VAL A 263 -35.97 -16.53 -22.34
CA VAL A 263 -34.66 -16.60 -21.70
C VAL A 263 -33.71 -15.64 -22.37
N SER A 264 -33.12 -14.74 -21.58
CA SER A 264 -32.06 -13.81 -21.99
C SER A 264 -30.74 -14.21 -21.34
N GLN A 265 -29.68 -14.28 -22.13
CA GLN A 265 -28.38 -14.75 -21.68
C GLN A 265 -27.24 -13.82 -22.13
N THR A 266 -26.32 -13.53 -21.17
CA THR A 266 -25.07 -12.80 -21.43
C THR A 266 -23.89 -13.66 -21.01
N PRO A 267 -22.90 -13.92 -21.86
CA PRO A 267 -21.77 -14.78 -21.51
C PRO A 267 -20.91 -14.13 -20.40
N VAL A 268 -20.46 -14.92 -19.43
CA VAL A 268 -19.61 -14.42 -18.33
C VAL A 268 -18.30 -13.80 -18.83
N SER A 269 -17.87 -14.20 -20.05
CA SER A 269 -16.67 -13.63 -20.68
C SER A 269 -16.73 -12.11 -20.92
N VAL A 270 -17.93 -11.51 -20.98
CA VAL A 270 -18.15 -10.07 -21.11
C VAL A 270 -17.47 -9.30 -19.96
N LEU A 271 -17.31 -9.91 -18.80
CA LEU A 271 -16.62 -9.27 -17.67
C LEU A 271 -15.11 -9.09 -17.89
N LYS A 272 -14.48 -9.83 -18.79
CA LYS A 272 -13.01 -9.82 -18.97
C LYS A 272 -12.50 -8.42 -19.32
N GLU A 273 -13.15 -7.77 -20.28
CA GLU A 273 -12.69 -6.46 -20.75
C GLU A 273 -12.82 -5.35 -19.70
N PRO A 274 -13.99 -5.16 -19.04
CA PRO A 274 -14.12 -4.17 -17.96
C PRO A 274 -13.17 -4.44 -16.79
N LEU A 275 -12.97 -5.70 -16.41
CA LEU A 275 -12.07 -6.05 -15.30
C LEU A 275 -10.60 -5.83 -15.67
N ASN A 276 -10.19 -6.12 -16.89
CA ASN A 276 -8.84 -5.80 -17.35
C ASN A 276 -8.60 -4.29 -17.41
N LYS A 277 -9.57 -3.51 -17.90
CA LYS A 277 -9.50 -2.05 -17.87
C LYS A 277 -9.37 -1.53 -16.45
N LEU A 278 -10.11 -2.11 -15.50
CA LEU A 278 -10.00 -1.76 -14.07
C LEU A 278 -8.57 -2.01 -13.56
N ILE A 279 -8.00 -3.20 -13.80
CA ILE A 279 -6.65 -3.55 -13.34
C ILE A 279 -5.62 -2.57 -13.91
N VAL A 280 -5.66 -2.32 -15.23
CA VAL A 280 -4.75 -1.38 -15.89
C VAL A 280 -4.89 0.03 -15.30
N SER A 281 -6.13 0.50 -15.13
CA SER A 281 -6.41 1.81 -14.54
C SER A 281 -5.87 1.93 -13.11
N MET A 282 -6.04 0.90 -12.28
CA MET A 282 -5.51 0.86 -10.91
C MET A 282 -3.99 0.93 -10.88
N ILE A 283 -3.31 0.21 -11.78
CA ILE A 283 -1.84 0.25 -11.88
C ILE A 283 -1.39 1.62 -12.35
N MET A 284 -1.97 2.15 -13.43
CA MET A 284 -1.57 3.43 -14.01
C MET A 284 -1.79 4.61 -13.06
N GLN A 285 -2.88 4.59 -12.30
CA GLN A 285 -3.18 5.63 -11.31
C GLN A 285 -2.42 5.42 -10.00
N GLY A 286 -2.21 4.18 -9.58
CA GLY A 286 -1.51 3.85 -8.33
C GLY A 286 0.01 4.05 -8.40
N LEU A 287 0.63 3.82 -9.57
CA LEU A 287 2.09 3.90 -9.74
C LEU A 287 2.68 5.28 -9.39
N PRO A 288 2.13 6.42 -9.82
CA PRO A 288 2.63 7.73 -9.44
C PRO A 288 2.56 7.97 -7.92
N PHE A 289 1.49 7.55 -7.26
CA PHE A 289 1.36 7.65 -5.80
C PHE A 289 2.39 6.78 -5.08
N LEU A 290 2.63 5.56 -5.55
CA LEU A 290 3.67 4.69 -5.00
C LEU A 290 5.05 5.33 -5.11
N LEU A 291 5.41 5.87 -6.27
CA LEU A 291 6.67 6.59 -6.48
C LEU A 291 6.79 7.81 -5.57
N PHE A 292 5.71 8.56 -5.39
CA PHE A 292 5.68 9.72 -4.49
C PHE A 292 5.90 9.32 -3.03
N ILE A 293 5.24 8.26 -2.57
CA ILE A 293 5.43 7.71 -1.21
C ILE A 293 6.89 7.26 -1.01
N LEU A 294 7.48 6.57 -1.99
CA LEU A 294 8.88 6.14 -1.93
C LEU A 294 9.85 7.32 -1.88
N LEU A 295 9.58 8.40 -2.62
CA LEU A 295 10.36 9.65 -2.56
C LEU A 295 10.31 10.28 -1.17
N ILE A 296 9.12 10.38 -0.57
CA ILE A 296 8.97 10.87 0.81
C ILE A 296 9.73 9.98 1.79
N ALA A 297 9.56 8.65 1.69
CA ALA A 297 10.23 7.69 2.55
C ALA A 297 11.76 7.80 2.43
N PHE A 298 12.27 7.96 1.23
CA PHE A 298 13.69 8.20 0.98
C PHE A 298 14.19 9.50 1.65
N GLY A 299 13.43 10.60 1.48
CA GLY A 299 13.74 11.88 2.14
C GLY A 299 13.75 11.79 3.66
N VAL A 300 12.73 11.19 4.25
CA VAL A 300 12.65 10.96 5.72
C VAL A 300 13.79 10.06 6.20
N SER A 301 14.06 8.98 5.47
CA SER A 301 15.15 8.06 5.79
C SER A 301 16.51 8.76 5.75
N PHE A 302 16.71 9.69 4.81
CA PHE A 302 17.94 10.48 4.72
C PHE A 302 18.09 11.45 5.90
N ILE A 303 16.99 12.13 6.29
CA ILE A 303 16.97 13.08 7.42
C ILE A 303 17.30 12.38 8.75
N ILE A 304 16.84 11.15 8.95
CA ILE A 304 17.11 10.39 10.18
C ILE A 304 18.49 9.71 10.15
N SER A 305 18.83 9.05 9.05
CA SER A 305 20.02 8.19 8.98
C SER A 305 21.33 8.97 8.89
N LYS A 306 21.35 10.15 8.24
CA LYS A 306 22.58 10.94 8.08
C LYS A 306 23.15 11.42 9.42
N PRO A 307 22.37 12.05 10.32
CA PRO A 307 22.88 12.48 11.63
C PRO A 307 23.30 11.29 12.53
N LEU A 308 22.54 10.18 12.49
CA LEU A 308 22.89 8.98 13.25
C LEU A 308 24.23 8.38 12.80
N HIS A 309 24.47 8.35 11.49
CA HIS A 309 25.76 7.89 10.95
C HIS A 309 26.91 8.80 11.38
N GLN A 310 26.70 10.13 11.37
CA GLN A 310 27.68 11.10 11.85
C GLN A 310 27.98 10.91 13.34
N LEU A 311 26.95 10.65 14.17
CA LEU A 311 27.11 10.33 15.59
C LEU A 311 27.91 9.05 15.82
N ALA A 312 27.56 7.98 15.07
CA ALA A 312 28.27 6.72 15.17
C ALA A 312 29.76 6.86 14.80
N LYS A 313 30.04 7.60 13.71
CA LYS A 313 31.41 7.88 13.29
C LYS A 313 32.16 8.73 14.32
N PHE A 314 31.55 9.78 14.85
CA PHE A 314 32.13 10.61 15.89
C PHE A 314 32.47 9.77 17.15
N SER A 315 31.59 8.88 17.57
CA SER A 315 31.85 7.98 18.69
C SER A 315 32.98 6.99 18.39
N GLU A 316 33.09 6.47 17.16
CA GLU A 316 34.15 5.56 16.75
C GLU A 316 35.50 6.27 16.69
N ASP A 317 35.55 7.46 16.08
CA ASP A 317 36.77 8.28 15.98
C ASP A 317 37.26 8.72 17.37
N ALA A 318 36.34 9.08 18.29
CA ALA A 318 36.67 9.47 19.67
C ALA A 318 37.24 8.32 20.51
N ILE A 319 36.87 7.07 20.23
CA ILE A 319 37.43 5.89 20.90
C ILE A 319 38.77 5.48 20.29
N ALA A 320 38.93 5.64 18.97
CA ALA A 320 40.16 5.22 18.24
C ALA A 320 41.35 6.16 18.47
N ASP A 321 41.11 7.46 18.57
CA ASP A 321 42.12 8.49 18.87
C ASP A 321 42.25 8.67 20.37
N ASN A 322 43.17 7.91 20.99
CA ASN A 322 43.61 8.13 22.38
C ASN A 322 44.40 9.44 22.53
N LYS A 323 44.38 10.30 21.50
CA LYS A 323 45.03 11.60 21.44
C LYS A 323 44.04 12.70 21.79
N THR A 324 44.37 13.42 22.82
CA THR A 324 43.71 14.58 23.42
C THR A 324 43.70 15.82 22.49
N ALA A 325 43.58 15.67 21.19
CA ALA A 325 43.31 16.81 20.33
C ALA A 325 41.84 17.26 20.50
N PRO A 326 41.55 18.58 20.50
CA PRO A 326 40.17 19.04 20.44
C PRO A 326 39.55 18.47 19.16
N LEU A 327 38.74 17.41 19.33
CA LEU A 327 37.94 16.92 18.23
C LEU A 327 37.10 18.10 17.72
N ASP A 328 37.32 18.47 16.46
CA ASP A 328 36.47 19.43 15.76
C ASP A 328 35.02 19.00 15.99
N ARG A 329 34.26 19.79 16.75
CA ARG A 329 32.92 19.47 17.21
C ARG A 329 32.00 19.37 15.99
N PRO A 330 31.57 18.18 15.55
CA PRO A 330 30.59 18.13 14.47
C PRO A 330 29.30 18.73 15.02
N ILE A 331 28.89 19.88 14.48
CA ILE A 331 27.59 20.47 14.79
C ILE A 331 26.54 19.57 14.10
N ILE A 332 26.04 18.58 14.84
CA ILE A 332 25.02 17.66 14.34
C ILE A 332 23.68 18.38 14.40
N ARG A 333 23.34 19.01 13.28
CA ARG A 333 22.02 19.64 13.11
C ARG A 333 21.02 18.59 12.67
N SER A 334 20.20 18.08 13.59
CA SER A 334 19.07 17.20 13.30
C SER A 334 17.75 17.90 13.59
N ARG A 335 16.72 17.66 12.73
CA ARG A 335 15.33 18.07 12.98
C ARG A 335 14.60 17.09 13.89
N VAL A 336 15.15 15.88 14.07
CA VAL A 336 14.57 14.83 14.91
C VAL A 336 14.99 15.07 16.35
N TYR A 337 14.04 15.18 17.25
CA TYR A 337 14.26 15.50 18.67
C TYR A 337 15.16 14.47 19.36
N GLU A 338 14.88 13.18 19.17
CA GLU A 338 15.62 12.07 19.80
C GLU A 338 17.08 12.05 19.36
N VAL A 339 17.33 12.36 18.09
CA VAL A 339 18.70 12.44 17.56
C VAL A 339 19.46 13.62 18.16
N ARG A 340 18.80 14.76 18.38
CA ARG A 340 19.41 15.90 19.08
C ARG A 340 19.72 15.58 20.53
N GLN A 341 18.80 14.93 21.22
CA GLN A 341 18.98 14.52 22.60
C GLN A 341 20.15 13.53 22.73
N LEU A 342 20.20 12.53 21.86
CA LEU A 342 21.32 11.57 21.82
C LEU A 342 22.65 12.27 21.56
N ALA A 343 22.70 13.22 20.63
CA ALA A 343 23.90 14.00 20.33
C ALA A 343 24.37 14.78 21.57
N HIS A 344 23.45 15.41 22.28
CA HIS A 344 23.75 16.15 23.50
C HIS A 344 24.27 15.24 24.64
N HIS A 345 23.65 14.10 24.86
CA HIS A 345 24.12 13.14 25.87
C HIS A 345 25.49 12.57 25.55
N ILE A 346 25.73 12.17 24.31
CA ILE A 346 27.05 11.69 23.88
C ILE A 346 28.09 12.78 24.12
N HIS A 347 27.80 14.02 23.75
CA HIS A 347 28.71 15.14 23.93
C HIS A 347 29.04 15.41 25.42
N ASN A 348 28.03 15.47 26.26
CA ASN A 348 28.21 15.68 27.70
C ASN A 348 29.06 14.57 28.36
N HIS A 349 28.81 13.32 27.99
CA HIS A 349 29.61 12.20 28.47
C HIS A 349 31.10 12.30 28.06
N PHE A 350 31.38 12.71 26.83
CA PHE A 350 32.76 12.92 26.41
C PHE A 350 33.41 14.11 27.12
N GLU A 351 32.71 15.20 27.38
CA GLU A 351 33.23 16.32 28.16
C GLU A 351 33.53 15.90 29.63
N GLN A 352 32.65 15.13 30.24
CA GLN A 352 32.86 14.62 31.58
C GLN A 352 34.08 13.70 31.66
N LEU A 353 34.20 12.72 30.74
CA LEU A 353 35.37 11.83 30.66
C LEU A 353 36.67 12.60 30.41
N ASN A 354 36.63 13.65 29.60
CA ASN A 354 37.80 14.50 29.35
C ASN A 354 38.14 15.37 30.57
N SER A 355 37.18 15.84 31.33
CA SER A 355 37.43 16.65 32.56
C SER A 355 38.03 15.79 33.69
N GLU A 356 37.51 14.58 33.87
CA GLU A 356 38.06 13.63 34.88
C GLU A 356 39.50 13.19 34.54
N ASN A 357 39.89 13.18 33.28
CA ASN A 357 41.25 12.87 32.82
C ASN A 357 42.24 14.04 32.85
N ARG A 358 41.83 15.26 33.27
CA ARG A 358 42.68 16.47 33.24
C ARG A 358 43.21 16.89 34.60
N ILE A 359 42.61 16.42 35.67
CA ILE A 359 42.98 16.79 37.05
C ILE A 359 43.58 15.61 37.79
N ASP A 360 44.36 15.88 38.80
CA ASP A 360 44.83 14.89 39.77
C ASP A 360 43.70 14.61 40.79
N GLY A 361 43.35 13.35 40.95
CA GLY A 361 42.20 12.92 41.76
C GLY A 361 42.31 13.19 43.26
N LEU A 362 43.53 13.43 43.78
CA LEU A 362 43.75 13.74 45.18
C LEU A 362 43.75 15.25 45.42
N THR A 363 44.50 16.00 44.62
CA THR A 363 44.80 17.42 44.86
C THR A 363 43.89 18.40 44.12
N GLY A 364 43.12 17.90 43.11
CA GLY A 364 42.22 18.72 42.29
C GLY A 364 42.89 19.73 41.34
N ILE A 365 44.22 19.81 41.28
CA ILE A 365 44.97 20.61 40.30
C ILE A 365 45.20 19.79 39.02
N ALA A 366 45.79 20.41 37.97
CA ALA A 366 46.07 19.71 36.77
C ALA A 366 47.00 18.49 37.01
N ASN A 367 46.76 17.41 36.28
CA ASN A 367 47.65 16.26 36.30
C ASN A 367 48.83 16.45 35.34
N ARG A 368 49.82 15.58 35.42
CA ARG A 368 51.00 15.58 34.56
C ARG A 368 50.64 15.66 33.05
N LYS A 369 49.66 14.90 32.62
CA LYS A 369 49.21 14.87 31.21
C LYS A 369 48.68 16.23 30.77
N THR A 370 47.89 16.89 31.59
CA THR A 370 47.35 18.22 31.30
C THR A 370 48.48 19.27 31.27
N PHE A 371 49.45 19.18 32.20
CA PHE A 371 50.63 20.00 32.17
C PHE A 371 51.39 19.86 30.84
N GLU A 372 51.74 18.65 30.43
CA GLU A 372 52.49 18.40 29.20
C GLU A 372 51.72 18.97 27.96
N GLN A 373 50.40 18.86 27.92
CA GLN A 373 49.58 19.42 26.84
C GLN A 373 49.56 20.94 26.83
N VAL A 374 49.38 21.58 27.97
CA VAL A 374 49.38 23.05 28.05
C VAL A 374 50.73 23.60 27.67
N MET A 375 51.82 23.03 28.19
CA MET A 375 53.18 23.45 27.89
C MET A 375 53.48 23.30 26.39
N GLN A 376 53.16 22.18 25.79
CA GLN A 376 53.36 21.96 24.38
C GLN A 376 52.54 22.96 23.54
N GLY A 377 51.30 23.26 23.88
CA GLY A 377 50.47 24.27 23.22
C GLY A 377 51.04 25.69 23.33
N TRP A 378 51.67 26.03 24.48
CA TRP A 378 52.34 27.33 24.65
C TRP A 378 53.62 27.41 23.76
N ILE A 379 54.38 26.34 23.69
CA ILE A 379 55.56 26.25 22.81
C ILE A 379 55.16 26.40 21.34
N GLU A 380 54.16 25.64 20.87
CA GLU A 380 53.66 25.73 19.47
C GLU A 380 53.16 27.14 19.14
N SER A 381 52.57 27.83 20.11
CA SER A 381 52.11 29.22 19.98
C SER A 381 53.22 30.26 20.20
N GLN A 382 54.46 29.81 20.44
CA GLN A 382 55.61 30.66 20.78
C GLN A 382 55.35 31.64 21.96
N LEU A 383 54.55 31.22 22.91
CA LEU A 383 54.23 31.99 24.10
C LEU A 383 55.38 31.82 25.13
N PRO A 384 56.00 32.92 25.62
CA PRO A 384 57.01 32.81 26.65
C PRO A 384 56.36 32.42 28.01
N PHE A 385 57.00 31.50 28.75
CA PHE A 385 56.59 31.06 30.06
C PHE A 385 57.77 30.67 30.95
N CYS A 386 57.51 30.63 32.26
CA CYS A 386 58.44 30.04 33.20
C CYS A 386 57.85 28.75 33.77
N LEU A 387 58.66 27.71 33.87
CA LEU A 387 58.34 26.48 34.55
C LEU A 387 58.96 26.49 35.93
N ILE A 388 58.12 26.41 36.95
CA ILE A 388 58.55 26.20 38.34
C ILE A 388 58.25 24.74 38.70
N LEU A 389 59.27 23.95 38.97
CA LEU A 389 59.10 22.62 39.60
C LEU A 389 59.37 22.74 41.08
N LEU A 390 58.59 22.03 41.89
CA LEU A 390 58.75 22.04 43.34
C LEU A 390 58.52 20.63 43.90
N ASP A 391 59.17 20.41 45.04
CA ASP A 391 59.12 19.13 45.75
C ASP A 391 59.04 19.41 47.26
N ILE A 392 58.23 18.61 47.97
CA ILE A 392 58.06 18.74 49.42
C ILE A 392 59.24 18.11 50.15
N ASP A 393 60.01 18.93 50.81
CA ASP A 393 61.22 18.50 51.54
C ASP A 393 60.91 17.44 52.57
N HIS A 394 61.63 16.32 52.51
CA HIS A 394 61.49 15.21 53.46
C HIS A 394 60.11 14.59 53.56
N PHE A 395 59.30 14.62 52.49
CA PHE A 395 57.90 14.10 52.47
C PHE A 395 57.82 12.63 52.88
N LYS A 396 58.82 11.82 52.56
CA LYS A 396 58.91 10.45 53.03
C LYS A 396 58.91 10.39 54.57
N LYS A 397 59.64 11.28 55.25
CA LYS A 397 59.67 11.35 56.71
C LYS A 397 58.29 11.76 57.28
N VAL A 398 57.58 12.64 56.59
CA VAL A 398 56.18 12.99 56.92
C VAL A 398 55.28 11.72 56.87
N ASN A 399 55.36 10.97 55.82
CA ASN A 399 54.60 9.72 55.68
C ASN A 399 54.98 8.68 56.75
N ASP A 400 56.27 8.53 56.99
CA ASP A 400 56.79 7.55 57.94
C ASP A 400 56.40 7.92 59.39
N THR A 401 56.27 9.23 59.72
CA THR A 401 55.98 9.74 61.09
C THR A 401 54.49 9.86 61.31
N PHE A 402 53.70 10.36 60.37
CA PHE A 402 52.29 10.75 60.55
C PHE A 402 51.32 9.86 59.78
N GLY A 403 51.84 8.91 58.98
CA GLY A 403 51.05 8.01 58.11
C GLY A 403 50.63 8.64 56.77
N HIS A 404 50.31 7.79 55.81
CA HIS A 404 49.96 8.19 54.45
C HIS A 404 48.75 9.12 54.36
N VAL A 405 47.74 8.96 55.25
CA VAL A 405 46.57 9.82 55.25
C VAL A 405 46.96 11.28 55.58
N LYS A 406 47.87 11.47 56.50
CA LYS A 406 48.38 12.82 56.80
C LYS A 406 49.30 13.35 55.68
N GLY A 407 50.06 12.49 55.03
CA GLY A 407 50.80 12.84 53.81
C GLY A 407 49.85 13.32 52.70
N ASP A 408 48.74 12.64 52.48
CA ASP A 408 47.74 13.08 51.47
C ASP A 408 47.13 14.45 51.84
N GLU A 409 46.83 14.72 53.10
CA GLU A 409 46.42 16.06 53.55
C GLU A 409 47.49 17.13 53.29
N VAL A 410 48.78 16.81 53.45
CA VAL A 410 49.88 17.71 53.10
C VAL A 410 49.96 17.98 51.62
N LEU A 411 49.74 16.98 50.76
CA LEU A 411 49.68 17.17 49.33
C LEU A 411 48.52 18.09 48.90
N VAL A 412 47.34 17.91 49.46
CA VAL A 412 46.15 18.77 49.22
C VAL A 412 46.40 20.20 49.73
N PHE A 413 47.02 20.32 50.90
CA PHE A 413 47.41 21.62 51.49
C PHE A 413 48.40 22.38 50.55
N THR A 414 49.46 21.73 50.10
CA THR A 414 50.42 22.30 49.15
C THR A 414 49.74 22.76 47.87
N ALA A 415 48.90 21.92 47.26
CA ALA A 415 48.15 22.27 46.05
C ALA A 415 47.24 23.49 46.25
N SER A 416 46.55 23.58 47.42
CA SER A 416 45.67 24.72 47.73
C SER A 416 46.43 26.03 47.86
N ILE A 417 47.61 26.03 48.49
CA ILE A 417 48.48 27.21 48.56
C ILE A 417 48.95 27.60 47.15
N MET A 418 49.40 26.64 46.33
CA MET A 418 49.79 26.90 44.95
C MET A 418 48.67 27.58 44.15
N GLN A 419 47.44 27.10 44.25
CA GLN A 419 46.31 27.71 43.55
C GLN A 419 45.99 29.12 44.06
N ASN A 420 46.07 29.36 45.37
CA ASN A 420 45.76 30.67 45.98
C ASN A 420 46.79 31.74 45.60
N PHE A 421 48.03 31.36 45.35
CA PHE A 421 49.14 32.29 45.03
C PHE A 421 49.34 32.46 43.51
N SER A 422 48.82 31.53 42.69
CA SER A 422 48.92 31.57 41.24
C SER A 422 47.80 32.41 40.63
N ARG A 423 48.04 32.99 39.44
CA ARG A 423 47.00 33.72 38.68
C ARG A 423 46.11 32.75 37.96
N VAL A 424 44.96 33.24 37.47
CA VAL A 424 44.01 32.44 36.70
C VAL A 424 44.62 31.90 35.40
N GLU A 425 45.60 32.59 34.86
CA GLU A 425 46.31 32.22 33.61
C GLU A 425 47.46 31.24 33.86
N ASP A 426 47.92 31.05 35.11
CA ASP A 426 48.97 30.10 35.47
C ASP A 426 48.35 28.70 35.66
N VAL A 427 49.16 27.66 35.44
CA VAL A 427 48.66 26.28 35.57
C VAL A 427 49.45 25.56 36.65
N CYS A 428 48.77 25.33 37.79
CA CYS A 428 49.29 24.46 38.84
C CYS A 428 49.04 22.99 38.48
N PHE A 429 50.03 22.17 38.64
CA PHE A 429 49.93 20.73 38.33
C PHE A 429 50.69 19.87 39.37
N ARG A 430 50.25 18.62 39.48
CA ARG A 430 50.99 17.59 40.21
C ARG A 430 51.73 16.72 39.19
N PHE A 431 53.03 16.65 39.30
CA PHE A 431 53.87 15.89 38.40
C PHE A 431 53.85 14.39 38.74
N GLY A 432 53.87 14.06 40.02
CA GLY A 432 53.77 12.72 40.57
C GLY A 432 54.23 12.64 42.00
N GLY A 433 53.72 11.72 42.80
CA GLY A 433 54.14 11.58 44.20
C GLY A 433 54.03 12.88 45.00
N GLU A 434 55.21 13.44 45.43
CA GLU A 434 55.38 14.69 46.15
C GLU A 434 55.84 15.86 45.29
N GLU A 435 55.92 15.65 43.96
CA GLU A 435 56.38 16.63 42.99
C GLU A 435 55.21 17.39 42.37
N PHE A 436 55.34 18.71 42.34
CA PHE A 436 54.37 19.66 41.80
C PHE A 436 55.07 20.65 40.88
N GLY A 437 54.29 21.44 40.21
CA GLY A 437 54.84 22.56 39.41
C GLY A 437 53.79 23.58 39.03
N ILE A 438 54.28 24.69 38.47
CA ILE A 438 53.48 25.78 37.98
C ILE A 438 54.04 26.19 36.61
N LEU A 439 53.18 26.21 35.61
CA LEU A 439 53.46 26.94 34.36
C LEU A 439 53.00 28.39 34.59
N VAL A 440 53.93 29.29 34.65
CA VAL A 440 53.66 30.73 34.83
C VAL A 440 53.66 31.39 33.46
N LYS A 441 52.55 31.99 33.06
CA LYS A 441 52.38 32.57 31.73
C LYS A 441 53.10 33.92 31.58
N THR A 442 54.41 33.90 31.74
CA THR A 442 55.29 35.05 31.56
C THR A 442 56.72 34.60 31.27
N GLY A 443 57.43 35.29 30.37
CA GLY A 443 58.85 35.09 30.16
C GLY A 443 59.75 35.87 31.16
N ASN A 444 59.15 36.61 32.12
CA ASN A 444 59.93 37.38 33.07
C ASN A 444 60.29 36.48 34.26
N ILE A 445 61.56 36.14 34.36
CA ILE A 445 62.14 35.29 35.41
C ILE A 445 61.94 35.85 36.80
N GLU A 446 62.01 37.18 36.99
CA GLU A 446 61.81 37.83 38.29
C GLU A 446 60.38 37.61 38.82
N THR A 447 59.39 37.63 37.92
CA THR A 447 57.99 37.36 38.27
C THR A 447 57.82 35.92 38.76
N ALA A 448 58.44 34.95 38.08
CA ALA A 448 58.40 33.55 38.49
C ALA A 448 59.18 33.30 39.79
N ALA A 449 60.34 33.93 39.96
CA ALA A 449 61.15 33.84 41.16
C ALA A 449 60.42 34.43 42.37
N ASN A 450 59.76 35.58 42.22
CA ASN A 450 58.96 36.20 43.27
C ASN A 450 57.75 35.33 43.67
N LEU A 451 57.10 34.66 42.68
CA LEU A 451 56.03 33.70 42.97
C LEU A 451 56.58 32.50 43.73
N ALA A 452 57.68 31.92 43.28
CA ALA A 452 58.32 30.77 43.89
C ALA A 452 58.73 31.07 45.36
N GLU A 453 59.36 32.21 45.63
CA GLU A 453 59.75 32.59 46.97
C GLU A 453 58.57 32.91 47.93
N ARG A 454 57.50 33.50 47.36
CA ARG A 454 56.24 33.68 48.12
C ARG A 454 55.63 32.35 48.50
N LEU A 455 55.58 31.41 47.58
CA LEU A 455 55.07 30.06 47.88
C LEU A 455 55.93 29.33 48.91
N ARG A 456 57.24 29.38 48.74
CA ARG A 456 58.21 28.79 49.67
C ARG A 456 58.00 29.32 51.09
N SER A 457 57.97 30.64 51.25
CA SER A 457 57.80 31.33 52.55
C SER A 457 56.42 31.04 53.14
N GLU A 458 55.33 31.00 52.31
CA GLU A 458 54.01 30.72 52.84
C GLU A 458 53.91 29.29 53.34
N ILE A 459 54.44 28.30 52.62
CA ILE A 459 54.41 26.89 53.03
C ILE A 459 55.27 26.71 54.31
N GLU A 460 56.41 27.34 54.39
CA GLU A 460 57.28 27.30 55.57
C GLU A 460 56.64 27.90 56.84
N THR A 461 55.88 28.98 56.72
CA THR A 461 55.26 29.70 57.82
C THR A 461 53.84 29.26 58.22
N SER A 462 53.18 28.61 57.30
CA SER A 462 51.81 28.11 57.50
C SER A 462 51.77 26.85 58.34
N LYS A 463 50.70 26.71 59.16
CA LYS A 463 50.47 25.48 59.90
C LYS A 463 50.09 24.35 58.94
N SER A 464 50.98 23.42 58.80
CA SER A 464 50.68 22.23 57.98
C SER A 464 49.67 21.29 58.65
N PRO A 465 49.03 20.39 57.95
CA PRO A 465 48.11 19.38 58.49
C PRO A 465 48.75 18.45 59.54
N THR A 466 50.07 18.36 59.55
CA THR A 466 50.82 17.60 60.59
C THR A 466 51.00 18.34 61.84
N GLY A 467 50.77 19.67 61.92
CA GLY A 467 51.08 20.58 63.03
C GLY A 467 52.55 21.01 63.04
N GLU A 468 53.40 20.39 62.24
CA GLU A 468 54.84 20.79 62.13
C GLU A 468 55.03 21.63 60.86
N ALA A 469 56.10 22.41 60.77
CA ALA A 469 56.48 23.14 59.56
C ALA A 469 56.95 22.20 58.50
N ILE A 470 56.47 22.38 57.26
CA ILE A 470 56.99 21.73 56.09
C ILE A 470 57.68 22.75 55.19
N THR A 471 58.65 22.32 54.45
CA THR A 471 59.34 23.17 53.47
C THR A 471 59.32 22.59 52.12
N ILE A 472 59.52 23.40 51.13
CA ILE A 472 59.60 22.99 49.70
C ILE A 472 60.91 23.49 49.08
N SER A 473 61.45 22.71 48.18
CA SER A 473 62.53 23.13 47.30
C SER A 473 61.96 23.40 45.92
N LEU A 474 62.44 24.45 45.26
CA LEU A 474 61.93 24.88 43.94
C LEU A 474 63.07 25.05 42.92
N GLY A 475 62.81 24.75 41.67
CA GLY A 475 63.69 24.99 40.52
C GLY A 475 62.91 25.69 39.41
N ILE A 476 63.52 26.69 38.78
CA ILE A 476 62.88 27.52 37.75
C ILE A 476 63.72 27.47 36.44
N ALA A 477 63.04 27.31 35.33
CA ALA A 477 63.56 27.46 33.99
C ALA A 477 62.62 28.30 33.11
N VAL A 478 63.16 28.98 32.11
CA VAL A 478 62.43 29.93 31.25
C VAL A 478 62.43 29.48 29.82
N TYR A 479 61.26 29.56 29.21
CA TYR A 479 61.10 29.37 27.76
C TYR A 479 60.87 30.74 27.08
N PRO A 480 61.58 31.09 25.96
CA PRO A 480 62.56 30.29 25.21
C PRO A 480 64.04 30.51 25.62
N GLU A 481 64.33 31.30 26.63
CA GLU A 481 65.69 31.73 26.97
C GLU A 481 66.59 30.53 27.33
N ASP A 482 66.09 29.62 28.19
CA ASP A 482 66.88 28.49 28.64
C ASP A 482 66.81 27.30 27.68
N ALA A 483 65.68 27.10 26.98
CA ALA A 483 65.48 25.90 26.14
C ALA A 483 64.49 26.11 25.00
N GLY A 484 64.68 25.39 23.90
CA GLY A 484 63.81 25.45 22.73
C GLY A 484 62.72 24.38 22.65
N GLN A 485 62.81 23.34 23.49
CA GLN A 485 61.88 22.20 23.50
C GLN A 485 61.37 21.90 24.89
N SER A 486 60.16 21.29 24.99
CA SER A 486 59.50 20.96 26.26
C SER A 486 60.36 20.08 27.18
N THR A 487 61.04 19.09 26.65
CA THR A 487 61.91 18.19 27.40
C THR A 487 63.09 18.92 28.05
N GLU A 488 63.71 19.84 27.33
CA GLU A 488 64.84 20.62 27.79
C GLU A 488 64.42 21.60 28.94
N VAL A 489 63.25 22.25 28.81
CA VAL A 489 62.74 23.14 29.86
C VAL A 489 62.49 22.36 31.16
N ILE A 490 61.95 21.14 31.05
CA ILE A 490 61.72 20.28 32.20
C ILE A 490 63.06 19.86 32.81
N GLU A 491 64.04 19.39 32.03
CA GLU A 491 65.34 18.96 32.52
C GLU A 491 66.09 20.11 33.22
N LYS A 492 66.01 21.32 32.69
CA LYS A 492 66.64 22.49 33.30
C LYS A 492 65.97 22.93 34.61
N ALA A 493 64.65 22.91 34.67
CA ALA A 493 63.92 23.18 35.93
C ALA A 493 64.17 22.09 36.98
N ASP A 494 64.25 20.84 36.58
CA ASP A 494 64.61 19.72 37.48
C ASP A 494 66.03 19.80 37.98
N PHE A 495 66.99 20.15 37.11
CA PHE A 495 68.36 20.41 37.54
C PHE A 495 68.45 21.52 38.58
N ALA A 496 67.74 22.62 38.40
CA ALA A 496 67.67 23.72 39.36
C ALA A 496 67.00 23.27 40.67
N LEU A 497 65.96 22.45 40.64
CA LEU A 497 65.31 21.86 41.79
C LEU A 497 66.27 20.92 42.53
N TYR A 498 67.02 20.09 41.81
CA TYR A 498 68.04 19.24 42.41
C TYR A 498 69.11 20.05 43.15
N GLN A 499 69.56 21.17 42.58
CA GLN A 499 70.48 22.09 43.24
C GLN A 499 69.87 22.64 44.54
N SER A 500 68.60 23.07 44.53
CA SER A 500 67.91 23.50 45.72
C SER A 500 67.91 22.45 46.82
N LYS A 501 67.67 21.19 46.49
CA LYS A 501 67.75 20.06 47.42
C LYS A 501 69.18 19.79 47.94
N ALA A 502 70.18 19.86 47.05
CA ALA A 502 71.59 19.59 47.38
C ALA A 502 72.18 20.65 48.27
N TYR A 503 71.85 21.95 48.11
CA TYR A 503 72.41 23.05 48.83
C TYR A 503 71.58 23.41 50.10
N GLY A 504 70.90 22.44 50.70
CA GLY A 504 70.31 22.56 52.07
C GLY A 504 68.81 22.68 52.09
N ARG A 505 68.10 22.49 50.97
CA ARG A 505 66.64 22.52 50.88
C ARG A 505 66.03 23.88 51.22
N ASN A 506 64.69 23.95 51.22
CA ASN A 506 63.94 25.16 51.60
C ASN A 506 64.45 26.41 50.86
N LYS A 507 64.56 26.33 49.58
CA LYS A 507 65.05 27.41 48.70
C LYS A 507 64.60 27.29 47.29
N THR A 508 64.71 28.40 46.56
CA THR A 508 64.48 28.49 45.13
C THR A 508 65.80 28.64 44.42
N THR A 509 66.03 27.85 43.35
CA THR A 509 67.17 28.00 42.45
C THR A 509 66.62 28.29 41.05
N ILE A 510 67.23 29.30 40.41
CA ILE A 510 66.99 29.60 38.99
C ILE A 510 68.04 28.86 38.19
N TYR A 511 67.65 28.20 37.13
CA TYR A 511 68.60 27.62 36.19
C TYR A 511 69.52 28.75 35.65
N ALA A 512 70.78 28.58 35.70
CA ALA A 512 71.81 29.39 35.03
C ALA A 512 72.82 28.45 34.39
N ASP A 513 73.18 28.73 33.13
CA ASP A 513 74.14 27.95 32.38
C ASP A 513 75.53 27.93 33.06
#